data_443ca54614fdea48d622ac7a91486627
#
_entry.id   443ca54614fdea48d622ac7a91486627
#
_cell.length_a   1.000
_cell.length_b   1.000
_cell.length_c   1.000
_cell.angle_alpha   90.00
_cell.angle_beta   90.00
_cell.angle_gamma   90.00
#
_symmetry.space_group_name_H-M   'P 1'
#
loop_
_entity.id
_entity.type
_entity.pdbx_description
1 polymer ?
#
loop_
_entity_poly.entity_id
_entity_poly.type
_entity_poly.pdbx_seq_one_letter_code
_entity_poly.pdbx_strand_id
1 'polypeptide(L)'
;MAQDLEETASSSEEEEEEGEDDAEDEDHPCIKWTGGGCRRIPVLVFYAEAILTNDSYLRLIGERYHLSYKIVRTDSRLVRSILAAHGFHEVHPNSSDYNLMWTGSHLKPYLLRSLTDIQKVNHFPRSYELTRKDRLYKNVSRMQLAHGFKTFHILPQTFILPTEYQDFCNTYSKDRGPWIVKPVASSRGRGVYLINNPNQIVLEDNILVSRYISNPLLIDDFKFDVRLYVLVTSYDPLVIYLYEEGLA
;
A
#
# COMPACT_ATOMS: atom_id res chain seq x y z
N MET A 1 42.91 1.92 -71.37
CA MET A 1 43.23 0.66 -70.75
C MET A 1 42.51 0.62 -69.43
N ALA A 2 41.37 -0.01 -69.40
CA ALA A 2 40.61 -0.28 -68.23
C ALA A 2 41.04 -1.68 -67.74
N GLN A 3 41.23 -1.82 -66.44
CA GLN A 3 41.31 -3.12 -65.78
C GLN A 3 40.20 -3.24 -64.78
N ASP A 4 39.36 -4.23 -65.05
CA ASP A 4 38.32 -4.72 -64.20
C ASP A 4 38.91 -5.35 -62.95
N LEU A 5 38.33 -5.01 -61.80
CA LEU A 5 38.47 -5.73 -60.53
C LEU A 5 37.07 -6.20 -60.08
N GLU A 6 36.88 -7.50 -60.21
CA GLU A 6 35.72 -8.21 -59.61
C GLU A 6 35.87 -8.22 -58.10
N GLU A 7 34.93 -7.66 -57.42
CA GLU A 7 34.70 -7.87 -55.98
C GLU A 7 33.72 -9.01 -55.79
N THR A 8 34.22 -10.10 -55.24
CA THR A 8 33.40 -11.21 -54.73
C THR A 8 32.72 -10.80 -53.43
N ALA A 9 31.41 -10.63 -53.46
CA ALA A 9 30.61 -10.49 -52.29
C ALA A 9 30.48 -11.84 -51.57
N SER A 10 31.07 -11.92 -50.38
CA SER A 10 30.84 -12.97 -49.39
C SER A 10 29.60 -12.58 -48.59
N SER A 11 28.48 -13.23 -48.82
CA SER A 11 27.30 -13.16 -47.96
C SER A 11 27.57 -13.98 -46.70
N SER A 12 27.80 -13.31 -45.59
CA SER A 12 27.68 -13.91 -44.28
C SER A 12 26.18 -13.94 -43.95
N GLU A 13 25.60 -15.11 -43.93
CA GLU A 13 24.31 -15.39 -43.29
C GLU A 13 24.51 -15.22 -41.79
N GLU A 14 24.12 -14.07 -41.25
CA GLU A 14 23.81 -13.93 -39.82
C GLU A 14 22.45 -14.60 -39.60
N GLU A 15 22.47 -15.83 -39.13
CA GLU A 15 21.28 -16.50 -38.58
C GLU A 15 20.84 -15.69 -37.36
N GLU A 16 19.67 -15.02 -37.48
CA GLU A 16 18.96 -14.42 -36.37
C GLU A 16 18.47 -15.54 -35.42
N GLU A 17 19.24 -15.81 -34.38
CA GLU A 17 18.75 -16.52 -33.20
C GLU A 17 17.83 -15.59 -32.34
N GLU A 18 16.76 -15.11 -32.93
CA GLU A 18 15.70 -14.41 -32.24
C GLU A 18 14.43 -15.26 -32.33
N GLY A 19 14.19 -16.14 -31.36
CA GLY A 19 12.92 -16.84 -31.36
C GLY A 19 12.65 -17.89 -30.29
N GLU A 20 13.62 -18.34 -29.54
CA GLU A 20 13.38 -19.37 -28.52
C GLU A 20 13.20 -18.82 -27.11
N ASP A 21 13.65 -17.59 -26.82
CA ASP A 21 13.59 -17.01 -25.47
C ASP A 21 12.20 -16.47 -25.08
N ASP A 22 11.38 -16.04 -26.05
CA ASP A 22 10.05 -15.47 -25.78
C ASP A 22 8.98 -16.52 -25.43
N ALA A 23 9.15 -17.76 -25.87
CA ALA A 23 8.15 -18.82 -25.62
C ALA A 23 8.25 -19.42 -24.20
N GLU A 24 9.45 -19.42 -23.59
CA GLU A 24 9.63 -19.92 -22.21
C GLU A 24 9.10 -18.95 -21.15
N ASP A 25 8.94 -17.66 -21.48
CA ASP A 25 8.44 -16.65 -20.56
C ASP A 25 6.93 -16.67 -20.38
N GLU A 26 6.16 -17.15 -21.35
CA GLU A 26 4.71 -17.23 -21.24
C GLU A 26 4.25 -18.22 -20.15
N ASP A 27 5.09 -19.21 -19.81
CA ASP A 27 4.76 -20.28 -18.86
C ASP A 27 5.42 -20.14 -17.47
N HIS A 28 6.23 -19.06 -17.24
CA HIS A 28 6.87 -18.90 -15.94
C HIS A 28 5.83 -18.68 -14.82
N PRO A 29 5.87 -19.43 -13.70
CA PRO A 29 4.84 -19.35 -12.65
C PRO A 29 4.69 -17.96 -12.02
N CYS A 30 5.74 -17.16 -12.02
CA CYS A 30 5.71 -15.79 -11.51
C CYS A 30 5.11 -14.78 -12.50
N ILE A 31 4.70 -15.19 -13.71
CA ILE A 31 4.06 -14.32 -14.68
C ILE A 31 2.61 -14.78 -14.90
N LYS A 32 1.68 -13.86 -14.66
CA LYS A 32 0.28 -14.02 -15.07
C LYS A 32 -0.09 -12.90 -16.02
N TRP A 33 -0.77 -13.26 -17.09
CA TRP A 33 -1.23 -12.28 -18.06
C TRP A 33 -2.63 -11.82 -17.74
N THR A 34 -2.85 -10.51 -17.70
CA THR A 34 -4.17 -9.89 -17.50
C THR A 34 -4.52 -9.03 -18.71
N GLY A 35 -5.82 -8.79 -18.92
CA GLY A 35 -6.33 -8.03 -20.05
C GLY A 35 -6.92 -8.92 -21.14
N GLY A 36 -7.76 -8.31 -21.97
CA GLY A 36 -8.42 -8.96 -23.11
C GLY A 36 -8.15 -8.20 -24.41
N GLY A 37 -8.17 -8.88 -25.55
CA GLY A 37 -7.92 -8.30 -26.86
C GLY A 37 -6.43 -8.10 -27.16
N CYS A 38 -6.09 -7.00 -27.82
CA CYS A 38 -4.75 -6.77 -28.35
C CYS A 38 -3.67 -6.36 -27.31
N ARG A 39 -4.04 -6.20 -26.03
CA ARG A 39 -3.09 -5.77 -24.99
C ARG A 39 -3.11 -6.72 -23.80
N ARG A 40 -2.14 -7.63 -23.76
CA ARG A 40 -1.82 -8.43 -22.59
C ARG A 40 -0.88 -7.62 -21.67
N ILE A 41 -1.14 -7.63 -20.37
CA ILE A 41 -0.31 -6.95 -19.35
C ILE A 41 0.25 -8.03 -18.44
N PRO A 42 1.59 -8.19 -18.35
CA PRO A 42 2.20 -9.11 -17.41
C PRO A 42 2.03 -8.62 -15.98
N VAL A 43 1.65 -9.52 -15.09
CA VAL A 43 1.55 -9.31 -13.65
C VAL A 43 2.50 -10.26 -12.96
N LEU A 44 3.41 -9.73 -12.15
CA LEU A 44 4.30 -10.56 -11.34
C LEU A 44 3.55 -11.14 -10.15
N VAL A 45 3.69 -12.44 -9.98
CA VAL A 45 3.14 -13.20 -8.87
C VAL A 45 4.26 -13.59 -7.91
N PHE A 46 4.09 -13.29 -6.64
CA PHE A 46 5.03 -13.64 -5.58
C PHE A 46 4.49 -14.80 -4.78
N TYR A 47 5.35 -15.77 -4.50
CA TYR A 47 5.03 -16.96 -3.70
C TYR A 47 5.67 -16.82 -2.32
N ALA A 48 4.86 -16.86 -1.27
CA ALA A 48 5.35 -16.71 0.09
C ALA A 48 6.32 -17.84 0.48
N GLU A 49 6.07 -19.04 -0.02
CA GLU A 49 6.87 -20.24 0.22
C GLU A 49 8.30 -20.13 -0.29
N ALA A 50 8.54 -19.27 -1.31
CA ALA A 50 9.87 -19.02 -1.87
C ALA A 50 10.88 -18.56 -0.82
N ILE A 51 10.42 -17.88 0.25
CA ILE A 51 11.28 -17.46 1.36
C ILE A 51 11.90 -18.68 2.09
N LEU A 52 11.18 -19.80 2.12
CA LEU A 52 11.58 -21.02 2.85
C LEU A 52 12.31 -22.02 1.94
N THR A 53 11.90 -22.12 0.69
CA THR A 53 12.36 -23.17 -0.24
C THR A 53 13.65 -22.81 -0.96
N ASN A 54 14.01 -21.52 -1.06
CA ASN A 54 15.13 -21.03 -1.88
C ASN A 54 15.06 -21.57 -3.32
N ASP A 55 13.86 -21.59 -3.90
CA ASP A 55 13.61 -22.12 -5.22
C ASP A 55 14.36 -21.29 -6.27
N SER A 56 15.32 -21.91 -6.95
CA SER A 56 16.14 -21.27 -7.96
C SER A 56 15.33 -20.87 -9.20
N TYR A 57 14.27 -21.61 -9.51
CA TYR A 57 13.42 -21.32 -10.67
C TYR A 57 12.57 -20.05 -10.45
N LEU A 58 11.98 -19.89 -9.25
CA LEU A 58 11.26 -18.66 -8.90
C LEU A 58 12.19 -17.44 -8.88
N ARG A 59 13.45 -17.66 -8.51
CA ARG A 59 14.47 -16.60 -8.46
C ARG A 59 14.86 -16.07 -9.86
N LEU A 60 14.78 -16.89 -10.89
CA LEU A 60 15.13 -16.51 -12.25
C LEU A 60 14.35 -15.29 -12.76
N ILE A 61 13.10 -15.06 -12.30
CA ILE A 61 12.30 -13.92 -12.77
C ILE A 61 12.97 -12.57 -12.50
N GLY A 62 13.55 -12.40 -11.33
CA GLY A 62 14.24 -11.16 -10.97
C GLY A 62 15.63 -11.05 -11.61
N GLU A 63 16.35 -12.17 -11.69
CA GLU A 63 17.70 -12.21 -12.27
C GLU A 63 17.68 -11.97 -13.78
N ARG A 64 16.77 -12.63 -14.50
CA ARG A 64 16.64 -12.51 -15.96
C ARG A 64 16.29 -11.09 -16.42
N TYR A 65 15.35 -10.45 -15.73
CA TYR A 65 14.91 -9.09 -16.06
C TYR A 65 15.64 -8.00 -15.27
N HIS A 66 16.69 -8.35 -14.52
CA HIS A 66 17.46 -7.43 -13.68
C HIS A 66 16.59 -6.57 -12.77
N LEU A 67 15.54 -7.20 -12.20
CA LEU A 67 14.57 -6.48 -11.40
C LEU A 67 15.17 -5.97 -10.08
N SER A 68 14.86 -4.74 -9.76
CA SER A 68 15.44 -4.06 -8.61
C SER A 68 14.39 -3.41 -7.72
N TYR A 69 14.72 -3.27 -6.44
CA TYR A 69 13.86 -2.58 -5.48
C TYR A 69 14.66 -1.69 -4.55
N LYS A 70 13.96 -0.73 -3.94
CA LYS A 70 14.50 0.05 -2.84
C LYS A 70 13.51 0.17 -1.69
N ILE A 71 14.03 0.23 -0.46
CA ILE A 71 13.25 0.47 0.76
C ILE A 71 13.63 1.85 1.31
N VAL A 72 12.61 2.69 1.54
CA VAL A 72 12.81 4.10 1.90
C VAL A 72 11.99 4.45 3.15
N ARG A 73 12.66 4.99 4.17
CA ARG A 73 12.02 5.47 5.43
C ARG A 73 11.16 4.42 6.14
N THR A 74 11.50 3.18 5.98
CA THR A 74 10.90 2.04 6.68
C THR A 74 11.89 0.90 6.68
N ASP A 75 11.61 -0.12 7.47
CA ASP A 75 12.29 -1.40 7.41
C ASP A 75 11.23 -2.51 7.31
N SER A 76 11.42 -3.45 6.41
CA SER A 76 10.53 -4.58 6.23
C SER A 76 11.32 -5.82 5.81
N ARG A 77 11.62 -6.67 6.81
CA ARG A 77 12.31 -7.94 6.55
C ARG A 77 11.50 -8.83 5.62
N LEU A 78 10.18 -8.90 5.82
CA LEU A 78 9.30 -9.73 4.99
C LEU A 78 9.37 -9.31 3.51
N VAL A 79 9.27 -8.00 3.23
CA VAL A 79 9.34 -7.50 1.85
C VAL A 79 10.70 -7.78 1.23
N ARG A 80 11.80 -7.56 1.98
CA ARG A 80 13.14 -7.93 1.51
C ARG A 80 13.25 -9.41 1.19
N SER A 81 12.80 -10.26 2.10
CA SER A 81 12.92 -11.72 1.94
C SER A 81 12.16 -12.20 0.72
N ILE A 82 10.92 -11.74 0.49
CA ILE A 82 10.15 -12.19 -0.66
C ILE A 82 10.73 -11.68 -1.99
N LEU A 83 11.17 -10.41 -2.03
CA LEU A 83 11.79 -9.86 -3.24
C LEU A 83 13.12 -10.54 -3.56
N ALA A 84 13.98 -10.78 -2.56
CA ALA A 84 15.23 -11.50 -2.74
C ALA A 84 15.00 -12.96 -3.19
N ALA A 85 13.98 -13.64 -2.65
CA ALA A 85 13.61 -14.99 -3.06
C ALA A 85 13.17 -15.08 -4.52
N HIS A 86 12.68 -13.97 -5.09
CA HIS A 86 12.31 -13.85 -6.50
C HIS A 86 13.38 -13.14 -7.35
N GLY A 87 14.61 -13.05 -6.86
CA GLY A 87 15.78 -12.56 -7.62
C GLY A 87 15.88 -11.05 -7.79
N PHE A 88 15.04 -10.27 -7.09
CA PHE A 88 15.19 -8.82 -7.09
C PHE A 88 16.43 -8.42 -6.29
N HIS A 89 17.17 -7.44 -6.76
CA HIS A 89 18.29 -6.87 -6.02
C HIS A 89 17.93 -5.53 -5.36
N GLU A 90 18.45 -5.31 -4.15
CA GLU A 90 18.23 -4.06 -3.44
C GLU A 90 19.20 -2.98 -3.95
N VAL A 91 18.67 -1.84 -4.35
CA VAL A 91 19.46 -0.67 -4.73
C VAL A 91 19.44 0.40 -3.65
N HIS A 92 20.41 1.32 -3.72
CA HIS A 92 20.51 2.41 -2.75
C HIS A 92 19.22 3.25 -2.73
N PRO A 93 18.72 3.72 -1.55
CA PRO A 93 17.48 4.50 -1.43
C PRO A 93 17.40 5.73 -2.34
N ASN A 94 18.53 6.33 -2.69
CA ASN A 94 18.59 7.49 -3.59
C ASN A 94 18.68 7.11 -5.07
N SER A 95 18.76 5.82 -5.42
CA SER A 95 18.78 5.39 -6.83
C SER A 95 17.48 5.76 -7.53
N SER A 96 17.57 6.18 -8.77
CA SER A 96 16.43 6.36 -9.69
C SER A 96 16.12 5.10 -10.49
N ASP A 97 17.08 4.17 -10.54
CA ASP A 97 16.95 2.91 -11.25
C ASP A 97 16.44 1.82 -10.31
N TYR A 98 15.12 1.59 -10.38
CA TYR A 98 14.40 0.57 -9.61
C TYR A 98 13.05 0.27 -10.25
N ASN A 99 12.56 -0.94 -10.05
CA ASN A 99 11.22 -1.35 -10.45
C ASN A 99 10.19 -1.20 -9.32
N LEU A 100 10.61 -1.47 -8.06
CA LEU A 100 9.72 -1.34 -6.91
C LEU A 100 10.33 -0.44 -5.84
N MET A 101 9.55 0.54 -5.38
CA MET A 101 9.88 1.31 -4.18
C MET A 101 8.89 0.99 -3.06
N TRP A 102 9.41 0.42 -1.97
CA TRP A 102 8.65 0.23 -0.73
C TRP A 102 9.00 1.34 0.25
N THR A 103 8.03 2.19 0.55
CA THR A 103 8.27 3.37 1.38
C THR A 103 7.31 3.43 2.57
N GLY A 104 7.82 3.89 3.72
CA GLY A 104 7.02 4.13 4.93
C GLY A 104 6.37 5.52 4.99
N SER A 105 6.51 6.33 3.95
CA SER A 105 5.94 7.68 3.91
C SER A 105 5.25 7.98 2.58
N HIS A 106 4.23 8.83 2.67
CA HIS A 106 3.54 9.31 1.47
C HIS A 106 4.48 10.11 0.57
N LEU A 107 4.38 9.85 -0.73
CA LEU A 107 5.15 10.58 -1.73
C LEU A 107 4.48 11.90 -2.09
N LYS A 108 5.30 12.90 -2.36
CA LYS A 108 4.84 14.16 -2.91
C LYS A 108 4.33 13.96 -4.34
N PRO A 109 3.33 14.71 -4.80
CA PRO A 109 2.73 14.54 -6.12
C PRO A 109 3.71 14.57 -7.28
N TYR A 110 4.78 15.38 -7.20
CA TYR A 110 5.77 15.45 -8.27
C TYR A 110 6.58 14.15 -8.40
N LEU A 111 6.89 13.47 -7.28
CA LEU A 111 7.59 12.17 -7.30
C LEU A 111 6.71 11.09 -7.92
N LEU A 112 5.40 11.10 -7.61
CA LEU A 112 4.47 10.14 -8.21
C LEU A 112 4.32 10.36 -9.74
N ARG A 113 4.37 11.63 -10.19
CA ARG A 113 4.33 11.94 -11.63
C ARG A 113 5.63 11.64 -12.37
N SER A 114 6.76 11.52 -11.67
CA SER A 114 8.04 11.18 -12.27
C SER A 114 8.29 9.67 -12.39
N LEU A 115 7.38 8.82 -11.88
CA LEU A 115 7.49 7.38 -12.05
C LEU A 115 7.31 7.01 -13.53
N THR A 116 8.11 6.07 -13.98
CA THR A 116 7.97 5.45 -15.31
C THR A 116 6.97 4.28 -15.24
N ASP A 117 6.54 3.77 -16.38
CA ASP A 117 5.56 2.68 -16.48
C ASP A 117 6.02 1.39 -15.79
N ILE A 118 7.34 1.15 -15.77
CA ILE A 118 7.96 -0.02 -15.13
C ILE A 118 8.20 0.17 -13.63
N GLN A 119 7.96 1.35 -13.08
CA GLN A 119 8.16 1.64 -11.66
C GLN A 119 6.85 1.58 -10.88
N LYS A 120 6.87 0.90 -9.74
CA LYS A 120 5.73 0.76 -8.83
C LYS A 120 6.12 1.24 -7.43
N VAL A 121 5.12 1.73 -6.71
CA VAL A 121 5.26 2.17 -5.33
C VAL A 121 4.05 1.72 -4.51
N ASN A 122 4.26 1.44 -3.23
CA ASN A 122 3.22 0.95 -2.31
C ASN A 122 2.24 2.02 -1.78
N HIS A 123 2.17 3.18 -2.40
CA HIS A 123 1.25 4.26 -2.01
C HIS A 123 0.54 4.86 -3.21
N PHE A 124 -0.77 5.01 -3.09
CA PHE A 124 -1.53 5.89 -3.98
C PHE A 124 -1.41 7.36 -3.56
N PRO A 125 -1.62 8.31 -4.49
CA PRO A 125 -1.73 9.72 -4.14
C PRO A 125 -2.78 9.92 -3.05
N ARG A 126 -2.45 10.72 -2.03
CA ARG A 126 -3.36 11.09 -0.95
C ARG A 126 -3.95 9.92 -0.14
N SER A 127 -3.30 8.75 -0.10
CA SER A 127 -3.76 7.60 0.70
C SER A 127 -3.94 7.93 2.20
N TYR A 128 -3.30 9.00 2.70
CA TYR A 128 -3.49 9.52 4.05
C TYR A 128 -4.94 9.97 4.35
N GLU A 129 -5.77 10.23 3.35
CA GLU A 129 -7.19 10.56 3.54
C GLU A 129 -7.97 9.41 4.19
N LEU A 130 -7.50 8.16 4.06
CA LEU A 130 -8.06 6.98 4.73
C LEU A 130 -7.29 6.57 5.99
N THR A 131 -5.99 6.84 6.05
CA THR A 131 -5.13 6.30 7.10
C THR A 131 -4.89 7.26 8.27
N ARG A 132 -5.04 8.57 8.08
CA ARG A 132 -5.04 9.55 9.16
C ARG A 132 -6.44 9.65 9.78
N LYS A 133 -6.49 9.56 11.10
CA LYS A 133 -7.76 9.54 11.85
C LYS A 133 -8.62 10.79 11.62
N ASP A 134 -8.00 11.98 11.60
CA ASP A 134 -8.70 13.26 11.36
C ASP A 134 -9.30 13.33 9.93
N ARG A 135 -8.55 12.82 8.95
CA ARG A 135 -9.00 12.79 7.55
C ARG A 135 -10.12 11.78 7.36
N LEU A 136 -9.96 10.57 7.89
CA LEU A 136 -10.98 9.55 7.87
C LEU A 136 -12.29 10.07 8.49
N TYR A 137 -12.23 10.68 9.67
CA TYR A 137 -13.40 11.27 10.33
C TYR A 137 -14.08 12.32 9.45
N LYS A 138 -13.33 13.28 8.88
CA LYS A 138 -13.88 14.30 7.99
C LYS A 138 -14.55 13.71 6.74
N ASN A 139 -13.93 12.70 6.14
CA ASN A 139 -14.48 12.03 4.97
C ASN A 139 -15.77 11.28 5.32
N VAL A 140 -15.80 10.54 6.44
CA VAL A 140 -17.02 9.85 6.91
C VAL A 140 -18.11 10.83 7.23
N SER A 141 -17.82 11.94 7.95
CA SER A 141 -18.81 12.98 8.28
C SER A 141 -19.41 13.60 7.02
N ARG A 142 -18.59 13.89 6.00
CA ARG A 142 -19.08 14.39 4.70
C ARG A 142 -20.00 13.38 4.02
N MET A 143 -19.68 12.10 4.07
CA MET A 143 -20.50 11.04 3.50
C MET A 143 -21.82 10.87 4.27
N GLN A 144 -21.80 11.01 5.60
CA GLN A 144 -23.01 11.00 6.43
C GLN A 144 -23.95 12.16 6.06
N LEU A 145 -23.41 13.36 5.83
CA LEU A 145 -24.21 14.52 5.40
C LEU A 145 -24.81 14.32 4.00
N ALA A 146 -24.07 13.72 3.07
CA ALA A 146 -24.52 13.54 1.69
C ALA A 146 -25.48 12.37 1.51
N HIS A 147 -25.33 11.28 2.27
CA HIS A 147 -26.01 9.99 2.02
C HIS A 147 -26.81 9.49 3.25
N GLY A 148 -26.82 10.26 4.32
CA GLY A 148 -27.52 9.91 5.56
C GLY A 148 -26.63 9.24 6.59
N PHE A 149 -26.87 9.57 7.85
CA PHE A 149 -26.08 9.12 9.00
C PHE A 149 -26.02 7.58 9.11
N LYS A 150 -27.15 6.90 8.92
CA LYS A 150 -27.21 5.43 9.08
C LYS A 150 -26.34 4.67 8.10
N THR A 151 -26.20 5.18 6.89
CA THR A 151 -25.41 4.53 5.82
C THR A 151 -23.91 4.51 6.15
N PHE A 152 -23.40 5.54 6.81
CA PHE A 152 -21.99 5.70 7.14
C PHE A 152 -21.72 5.73 8.65
N HIS A 153 -22.58 5.10 9.47
CA HIS A 153 -22.36 4.98 10.91
C HIS A 153 -21.32 3.92 11.26
N ILE A 154 -20.11 4.12 10.79
CA ILE A 154 -18.96 3.20 10.93
C ILE A 154 -17.92 3.69 11.94
N LEU A 155 -18.09 4.92 12.44
CA LEU A 155 -17.22 5.50 13.47
C LEU A 155 -18.07 5.92 14.67
N PRO A 156 -17.54 5.81 15.91
CA PRO A 156 -18.17 6.42 17.08
C PRO A 156 -18.18 7.94 16.92
N GLN A 157 -19.07 8.61 17.68
CA GLN A 157 -19.10 10.06 17.73
C GLN A 157 -17.71 10.60 18.08
N THR A 158 -17.19 11.52 17.26
CA THR A 158 -15.80 11.99 17.32
C THR A 158 -15.76 13.50 17.10
N PHE A 159 -14.80 14.16 17.71
CA PHE A 159 -14.51 15.59 17.55
C PHE A 159 -13.02 15.79 17.26
N ILE A 160 -12.71 16.76 16.41
CA ILE A 160 -11.33 17.18 16.11
C ILE A 160 -11.00 18.41 16.92
N LEU A 161 -10.06 18.29 17.83
CA LEU A 161 -9.66 19.40 18.68
C LEU A 161 -8.35 20.03 18.18
N PRO A 162 -8.15 21.34 18.40
CA PRO A 162 -9.00 22.25 19.18
C PRO A 162 -10.23 22.77 18.45
N THR A 163 -10.37 22.57 17.14
CA THR A 163 -11.40 23.22 16.28
C THR A 163 -12.82 22.98 16.78
N GLU A 164 -13.15 21.75 17.20
CA GLU A 164 -14.51 21.34 17.62
C GLU A 164 -14.65 21.23 19.15
N TYR A 165 -13.78 21.94 19.91
CA TYR A 165 -13.78 21.85 21.38
C TYR A 165 -15.10 22.26 22.02
N GLN A 166 -15.72 23.33 21.53
CA GLN A 166 -16.99 23.81 22.07
C GLN A 166 -18.14 22.81 21.84
N ASP A 167 -18.17 22.20 20.64
CA ASP A 167 -19.17 21.18 20.30
C ASP A 167 -18.99 19.92 21.14
N PHE A 168 -17.74 19.55 21.39
CA PHE A 168 -17.41 18.48 22.33
C PHE A 168 -17.91 18.77 23.72
N CYS A 169 -17.63 19.95 24.28
CA CYS A 169 -18.09 20.35 25.62
C CYS A 169 -19.64 20.37 25.73
N ASN A 170 -20.33 20.87 24.71
CA ASN A 170 -21.77 20.86 24.62
C ASN A 170 -22.34 19.44 24.59
N THR A 171 -21.70 18.53 23.89
CA THR A 171 -22.08 17.12 23.85
C THR A 171 -21.82 16.44 25.19
N TYR A 172 -20.63 16.65 25.74
CA TYR A 172 -20.22 16.08 27.01
C TYR A 172 -21.19 16.52 28.17
N SER A 173 -21.68 17.75 28.16
CA SER A 173 -22.60 18.23 29.16
C SER A 173 -23.92 17.47 29.18
N LYS A 174 -24.36 16.94 28.04
CA LYS A 174 -25.57 16.16 27.84
C LYS A 174 -25.37 14.67 28.12
N ASP A 175 -24.19 14.16 27.78
CA ASP A 175 -23.86 12.74 27.94
C ASP A 175 -22.42 12.58 28.48
N ARG A 176 -22.31 12.44 29.79
CA ARG A 176 -21.06 12.36 30.56
C ARG A 176 -20.39 10.99 30.54
N GLY A 177 -20.49 10.23 29.47
CA GLY A 177 -19.81 8.94 29.39
C GLY A 177 -18.30 9.08 29.17
N PRO A 178 -17.59 7.98 29.21
CA PRO A 178 -16.14 7.97 28.94
C PRO A 178 -15.82 8.31 27.49
N TRP A 179 -14.76 9.09 27.31
CA TRP A 179 -14.22 9.45 26.00
C TRP A 179 -12.77 9.02 25.88
N ILE A 180 -12.31 8.79 24.66
CA ILE A 180 -10.95 8.38 24.37
C ILE A 180 -10.27 9.44 23.49
N VAL A 181 -9.12 9.91 23.95
CA VAL A 181 -8.28 10.86 23.21
C VAL A 181 -7.24 10.11 22.39
N LYS A 182 -7.10 10.50 21.13
CA LYS A 182 -6.18 9.87 20.19
C LYS A 182 -5.42 10.93 19.38
N PRO A 183 -4.09 10.90 19.31
CA PRO A 183 -3.34 11.73 18.37
C PRO A 183 -3.73 11.42 16.91
N VAL A 184 -3.78 12.44 16.05
CA VAL A 184 -4.24 12.29 14.64
C VAL A 184 -3.35 11.37 13.80
N ALA A 185 -2.06 11.33 14.07
CA ALA A 185 -1.05 10.64 13.27
C ALA A 185 -0.18 9.65 14.06
N SER A 186 -0.75 8.97 15.05
CA SER A 186 -0.04 7.95 15.83
C SER A 186 -0.60 6.54 15.58
N SER A 187 0.23 5.54 15.88
CA SER A 187 -0.10 4.12 15.78
C SER A 187 0.27 3.37 17.07
N ARG A 188 -0.17 2.14 17.21
CA ARG A 188 0.17 1.23 18.31
C ARG A 188 -0.19 1.79 19.68
N GLY A 189 -1.32 2.51 19.79
CA GLY A 189 -1.81 3.05 21.06
C GLY A 189 -0.99 4.19 21.67
N ARG A 190 0.05 4.69 20.98
CA ARG A 190 0.89 5.77 21.52
C ARG A 190 0.10 7.06 21.68
N GLY A 191 0.17 7.65 22.90
CA GLY A 191 -0.53 8.90 23.22
C GLY A 191 -2.06 8.77 23.31
N VAL A 192 -2.60 7.55 23.42
CA VAL A 192 -4.02 7.29 23.60
C VAL A 192 -4.32 7.21 25.10
N TYR A 193 -5.34 7.93 25.54
CA TYR A 193 -5.80 7.90 26.93
C TYR A 193 -7.30 8.15 27.05
N LEU A 194 -7.88 7.70 28.18
CA LEU A 194 -9.28 7.90 28.50
C LEU A 194 -9.46 9.17 29.33
N ILE A 195 -10.60 9.83 29.14
CA ILE A 195 -11.02 10.99 29.92
C ILE A 195 -12.47 10.82 30.41
N ASN A 196 -12.70 11.34 31.58
CA ASN A 196 -14.04 11.49 32.20
C ASN A 196 -14.40 12.97 32.44
N ASN A 197 -13.52 13.89 32.02
CA ASN A 197 -13.71 15.32 32.16
C ASN A 197 -13.01 16.07 31.05
N PRO A 198 -13.62 17.04 30.36
CA PRO A 198 -12.98 17.86 29.34
C PRO A 198 -11.68 18.56 29.79
N ASN A 199 -11.58 18.92 31.06
CA ASN A 199 -10.40 19.60 31.63
C ASN A 199 -9.13 18.70 31.63
N GLN A 200 -9.28 17.40 31.40
CA GLN A 200 -8.14 16.46 31.27
C GLN A 200 -7.49 16.51 29.90
N ILE A 201 -8.05 17.28 28.96
CA ILE A 201 -7.56 17.35 27.59
C ILE A 201 -6.46 18.41 27.51
N VAL A 202 -5.33 18.02 26.95
CA VAL A 202 -4.23 18.94 26.59
C VAL A 202 -4.46 19.38 25.13
N LEU A 203 -4.72 20.68 24.93
CA LEU A 203 -5.09 21.26 23.63
C LEU A 203 -3.88 21.75 22.81
N GLU A 204 -2.69 21.29 23.11
CA GLU A 204 -1.46 21.75 22.43
C GLU A 204 -1.32 21.20 21.00
N ASP A 205 -1.89 20.03 20.74
CA ASP A 205 -1.77 19.33 19.45
C ASP A 205 -3.16 19.06 18.82
N ASN A 206 -3.14 18.79 17.53
CA ASN A 206 -4.33 18.25 16.86
C ASN A 206 -4.58 16.82 17.32
N ILE A 207 -5.71 16.63 18.00
CA ILE A 207 -6.14 15.35 18.55
C ILE A 207 -7.58 15.05 18.14
N LEU A 208 -7.96 13.78 18.25
CA LEU A 208 -9.38 13.38 18.19
C LEU A 208 -9.84 12.95 19.57
N VAL A 209 -11.07 13.34 19.89
CA VAL A 209 -11.81 12.84 21.06
C VAL A 209 -12.99 12.04 20.54
N SER A 210 -13.01 10.75 20.82
CA SER A 210 -14.07 9.84 20.36
C SER A 210 -14.83 9.24 21.54
N ARG A 211 -16.11 8.98 21.35
CA ARG A 211 -16.89 8.22 22.33
C ARG A 211 -16.24 6.88 22.58
N TYR A 212 -15.96 6.54 23.83
CA TYR A 212 -15.43 5.23 24.18
C TYR A 212 -16.52 4.16 24.12
N ILE A 213 -16.22 3.02 23.52
CA ILE A 213 -17.12 1.87 23.47
C ILE A 213 -16.95 1.08 24.77
N SER A 214 -17.85 1.31 25.73
CA SER A 214 -17.74 0.71 27.07
C SER A 214 -18.17 -0.75 27.09
N ASN A 215 -19.06 -1.15 26.18
CA ASN A 215 -19.58 -2.52 26.08
C ASN A 215 -19.17 -3.13 24.72
N PRO A 216 -17.90 -3.51 24.52
CA PRO A 216 -17.47 -4.19 23.32
C PRO A 216 -18.01 -5.63 23.30
N LEU A 217 -18.02 -6.24 22.11
CA LEU A 217 -18.18 -7.68 22.00
C LEU A 217 -17.01 -8.37 22.69
N LEU A 218 -17.29 -9.39 23.47
CA LEU A 218 -16.29 -10.21 24.17
C LEU A 218 -16.30 -11.64 23.61
N ILE A 219 -15.15 -12.30 23.62
CA ILE A 219 -15.00 -13.74 23.41
C ILE A 219 -14.42 -14.30 24.71
N ASP A 220 -15.12 -15.23 25.35
CA ASP A 220 -14.74 -15.81 26.65
C ASP A 220 -14.42 -14.72 27.71
N ASP A 221 -15.24 -13.67 27.77
CA ASP A 221 -15.09 -12.48 28.63
C ASP A 221 -13.85 -11.60 28.31
N PHE A 222 -13.13 -11.87 27.24
CA PHE A 222 -12.00 -11.05 26.81
C PHE A 222 -12.37 -10.10 25.68
N LYS A 223 -11.89 -8.88 25.79
CA LYS A 223 -11.94 -7.90 24.71
C LYS A 223 -10.90 -8.26 23.66
N PHE A 224 -11.27 -8.20 22.39
CA PHE A 224 -10.41 -8.51 21.27
C PHE A 224 -10.43 -7.43 20.18
N ASP A 225 -9.42 -7.42 19.35
CA ASP A 225 -9.35 -6.59 18.15
C ASP A 225 -9.40 -7.51 16.91
N VAL A 226 -10.06 -7.05 15.86
CA VAL A 226 -10.04 -7.73 14.55
C VAL A 226 -9.09 -6.98 13.62
N ARG A 227 -8.13 -7.70 13.04
CA ARG A 227 -7.25 -7.19 12.00
C ARG A 227 -7.62 -7.82 10.67
N LEU A 228 -8.05 -6.99 9.71
CA LEU A 228 -8.29 -7.38 8.33
C LEU A 228 -7.25 -6.70 7.43
N TYR A 229 -6.89 -7.39 6.33
CA TYR A 229 -5.96 -6.89 5.34
C TYR A 229 -6.71 -6.59 4.04
N VAL A 230 -6.65 -5.35 3.62
CA VAL A 230 -7.34 -4.85 2.43
C VAL A 230 -6.32 -4.30 1.46
N LEU A 231 -6.34 -4.78 0.22
CA LEU A 231 -5.52 -4.30 -0.86
C LEU A 231 -6.38 -3.51 -1.86
N VAL A 232 -5.99 -2.28 -2.12
CA VAL A 232 -6.59 -1.47 -3.19
C VAL A 232 -5.58 -1.42 -4.34
N THR A 233 -5.96 -1.91 -5.50
CA THR A 233 -5.10 -1.94 -6.70
C THR A 233 -5.43 -0.85 -7.70
N SER A 234 -6.64 -0.29 -7.64
CA SER A 234 -7.08 0.83 -8.47
C SER A 234 -8.17 1.62 -7.75
N TYR A 235 -8.21 2.93 -7.97
CA TYR A 235 -9.30 3.81 -7.53
C TYR A 235 -10.27 4.17 -8.67
N ASP A 236 -9.84 4.02 -9.91
CA ASP A 236 -10.68 4.28 -11.09
C ASP A 236 -10.31 3.31 -12.23
N PRO A 237 -11.14 2.30 -12.49
CA PRO A 237 -12.25 1.83 -11.64
C PRO A 237 -11.78 1.36 -10.26
N LEU A 238 -12.65 1.46 -9.25
CA LEU A 238 -12.31 1.01 -7.89
C LEU A 238 -12.21 -0.51 -7.84
N VAL A 239 -11.02 -1.01 -7.45
CA VAL A 239 -10.75 -2.45 -7.28
C VAL A 239 -10.15 -2.68 -5.90
N ILE A 240 -10.84 -3.48 -5.10
CA ILE A 240 -10.50 -3.78 -3.71
C ILE A 240 -10.50 -5.30 -3.51
N TYR A 241 -9.45 -5.79 -2.85
CA TYR A 241 -9.34 -7.18 -2.42
C TYR A 241 -9.32 -7.24 -0.90
N LEU A 242 -10.11 -8.13 -0.33
CA LEU A 242 -10.06 -8.51 1.08
C LEU A 242 -9.29 -9.82 1.17
N TYR A 243 -8.24 -9.85 1.98
CA TYR A 243 -7.51 -11.09 2.25
C TYR A 243 -8.37 -12.00 3.12
N GLU A 244 -8.35 -13.29 2.82
CA GLU A 244 -9.23 -14.28 3.48
C GLU A 244 -8.92 -14.43 4.95
N GLU A 245 -7.63 -14.39 5.31
CA GLU A 245 -7.20 -14.53 6.69
C GLU A 245 -7.04 -13.16 7.37
N GLY A 246 -7.32 -13.15 8.64
CA GLY A 246 -7.13 -12.02 9.53
C GLY A 246 -6.53 -12.44 10.85
N LEU A 247 -6.54 -11.54 11.81
CA LEU A 247 -6.12 -11.79 13.20
C LEU A 247 -7.23 -11.32 14.13
N ALA A 248 -7.44 -12.06 15.22
CA ALA A 248 -8.33 -11.70 16.31
C ALA A 248 -7.61 -11.88 17.65
#